data_f4e22c645588f4a3e2204a664604b4b3
#
_entry.id   f4e22c645588f4a3e2204a664604b4b3
#
_cell.length_a   1.000
_cell.length_b   1.000
_cell.length_c   1.000
_cell.angle_alpha   90.00
_cell.angle_beta   90.00
_cell.angle_gamma   90.00
#
_symmetry.space_group_name_H-M   'P 1'
#
loop_
_entity.id
_entity.type
_entity.pdbx_description
1 polymer ?
#
loop_
_entity_poly.entity_id
_entity_poly.type
_entity_poly.pdbx_seq_one_letter_code
_entity_poly.pdbx_strand_id
1 'polypeptide(L)'
;HHMAVGLTAKTAELSAIHAQMEAAAATMLKTVPKPALPIAARLEVGDLTLEHYQLIRQLAPFGQGNPEPTFSVRPQVVQNVKPIGKENAHLRFQIDQGVNVIGFGFGSAAATLAEAQAIKLAVQLDQNTWQGNTSLQLMLKDYAVKQPQVVDWRMPTVDGSQFKAQRNYVFFDAKVKQQFEHQFSFGGPTMLAEQVTTSLADAVLVDLPKDRGQLVTVMQHIQLPVTVMFYGAPSRLVAMPTRSEFGAVLHFLKAHPGFDKHHIPAIAKAVHLTVHQVILVIQVFFELDFVTIEGAFISPVTAPAKKPLQTAKAYVAREAFLTLARQLQTMPRVQLETMLVTEHSDSEVGS
;
A
#
# COMPACT_ATOMS: atom_id res chain seq x y z
N HIS A 1 -15.76 47.45 -6.14
CA HIS A 1 -15.00 46.93 -5.00
C HIS A 1 -14.63 45.47 -5.28
N HIS A 2 -13.36 45.12 -5.20
CA HIS A 2 -12.92 43.74 -5.44
C HIS A 2 -13.26 42.78 -4.30
N MET A 3 -13.72 43.28 -3.16
CA MET A 3 -13.90 42.46 -1.94
C MET A 3 -15.32 42.46 -1.37
N ALA A 4 -16.24 43.30 -1.88
CA ALA A 4 -17.61 43.31 -1.44
C ALA A 4 -18.54 43.82 -2.53
N VAL A 5 -19.69 43.21 -2.66
CA VAL A 5 -20.81 43.65 -3.50
C VAL A 5 -22.06 43.77 -2.63
N GLY A 6 -22.76 44.85 -2.72
CA GLY A 6 -24.03 45.05 -2.06
C GLY A 6 -25.16 45.22 -3.07
N LEU A 7 -26.31 44.64 -2.77
CA LEU A 7 -27.53 44.85 -3.55
C LEU A 7 -28.72 45.10 -2.61
N THR A 8 -29.70 45.79 -3.09
CA THR A 8 -30.96 45.97 -2.37
C THR A 8 -32.04 45.16 -3.06
N ALA A 9 -32.74 44.32 -2.30
CA ALA A 9 -33.80 43.48 -2.84
C ALA A 9 -34.96 43.37 -1.87
N LYS A 10 -36.15 43.02 -2.35
CA LYS A 10 -37.29 42.72 -1.51
C LYS A 10 -37.06 41.43 -0.78
N THR A 11 -37.47 41.33 0.48
CA THR A 11 -37.29 40.14 1.31
C THR A 11 -37.85 38.85 0.67
N ALA A 12 -38.97 38.98 -0.06
CA ALA A 12 -39.60 37.86 -0.76
C ALA A 12 -38.75 37.31 -1.93
N GLU A 13 -37.78 38.06 -2.44
CA GLU A 13 -36.93 37.70 -3.59
C GLU A 13 -35.57 37.12 -3.16
N LEU A 14 -35.23 37.22 -1.87
CA LEU A 14 -33.90 36.82 -1.37
C LEU A 14 -33.54 35.37 -1.68
N SER A 15 -34.46 34.44 -1.53
CA SER A 15 -34.21 33.02 -1.82
C SER A 15 -33.95 32.73 -3.30
N ALA A 16 -34.68 33.44 -4.19
CA ALA A 16 -34.50 33.32 -5.63
C ALA A 16 -33.16 33.93 -6.08
N ILE A 17 -32.81 35.09 -5.53
CA ILE A 17 -31.52 35.76 -5.77
C ILE A 17 -30.35 34.88 -5.29
N HIS A 18 -30.45 34.32 -4.07
CA HIS A 18 -29.45 33.41 -3.54
C HIS A 18 -29.25 32.21 -4.48
N ALA A 19 -30.32 31.54 -4.89
CA ALA A 19 -30.23 30.38 -5.79
C ALA A 19 -29.60 30.76 -7.16
N GLN A 20 -29.93 31.94 -7.71
CA GLN A 20 -29.31 32.40 -8.96
C GLN A 20 -27.82 32.72 -8.80
N MET A 21 -27.45 33.34 -7.68
CA MET A 21 -26.04 33.63 -7.38
C MET A 21 -25.23 32.33 -7.19
N GLU A 22 -25.76 31.35 -6.48
CA GLU A 22 -25.15 30.02 -6.32
C GLU A 22 -24.94 29.32 -7.67
N ALA A 23 -25.96 29.30 -8.54
CA ALA A 23 -25.86 28.71 -9.86
C ALA A 23 -24.83 29.40 -10.76
N ALA A 24 -24.81 30.76 -10.73
CA ALA A 24 -23.83 31.54 -11.46
C ALA A 24 -22.40 31.31 -10.93
N ALA A 25 -22.22 31.30 -9.61
CA ALA A 25 -20.94 31.01 -8.97
C ALA A 25 -20.45 29.63 -9.31
N ALA A 26 -21.28 28.58 -9.23
CA ALA A 26 -20.93 27.21 -9.58
C ALA A 26 -20.44 27.08 -11.04
N THR A 27 -21.00 27.87 -11.95
CA THR A 27 -20.55 27.91 -13.35
C THR A 27 -19.21 28.63 -13.49
N MET A 28 -19.07 29.81 -12.86
CA MET A 28 -17.84 30.59 -12.90
C MET A 28 -16.66 29.87 -12.23
N LEU A 29 -16.89 29.23 -11.08
CA LEU A 29 -15.84 28.52 -10.33
C LEU A 29 -15.23 27.32 -11.07
N LYS A 30 -15.93 26.74 -12.05
CA LYS A 30 -15.35 25.68 -12.92
C LYS A 30 -14.17 26.20 -13.75
N THR A 31 -14.11 27.46 -14.04
CA THR A 31 -13.08 28.09 -14.90
C THR A 31 -12.03 28.88 -14.10
N VAL A 32 -12.29 29.14 -12.82
CA VAL A 32 -11.34 29.86 -11.96
C VAL A 32 -10.29 28.91 -11.43
N PRO A 33 -8.98 29.16 -11.67
CA PRO A 33 -7.93 28.33 -11.09
C PRO A 33 -7.99 28.40 -9.55
N LYS A 34 -7.73 27.28 -8.90
CA LYS A 34 -7.65 27.26 -7.42
C LYS A 34 -6.62 28.29 -6.96
N PRO A 35 -6.94 29.10 -5.93
CA PRO A 35 -6.00 30.09 -5.41
C PRO A 35 -4.71 29.38 -4.96
N ALA A 36 -3.58 29.87 -5.46
CA ALA A 36 -2.27 29.37 -5.07
C ALA A 36 -1.77 30.16 -3.85
N LEU A 37 -1.23 29.43 -2.86
CA LEU A 37 -0.54 30.06 -1.73
C LEU A 37 0.88 30.44 -2.18
N PRO A 38 1.27 31.73 -2.19
CA PRO A 38 2.61 32.15 -2.56
C PRO A 38 3.61 31.70 -1.50
N ILE A 39 4.66 31.03 -1.93
CA ILE A 39 5.76 30.57 -1.08
C ILE A 39 6.98 31.48 -1.35
N ALA A 40 7.43 32.20 -0.34
CA ALA A 40 8.54 33.14 -0.45
C ALA A 40 9.89 32.40 -0.66
N ALA A 41 10.11 31.32 0.10
CA ALA A 41 11.29 30.47 -0.02
C ALA A 41 11.07 29.09 0.61
N ARG A 42 11.96 28.17 0.31
CA ARG A 42 12.10 26.91 1.05
C ARG A 42 13.10 27.11 2.19
N LEU A 43 12.73 26.69 3.39
CA LEU A 43 13.62 26.61 4.55
C LEU A 43 13.94 25.14 4.85
N GLU A 44 15.20 24.90 5.19
CA GLU A 44 15.61 23.64 5.79
C GLU A 44 15.37 23.69 7.31
N VAL A 45 15.36 22.54 7.95
CA VAL A 45 15.09 22.47 9.41
C VAL A 45 16.12 23.27 10.21
N GLY A 46 17.36 23.33 9.77
CA GLY A 46 18.43 24.13 10.38
C GLY A 46 18.20 25.64 10.33
N ASP A 47 17.36 26.13 9.42
CA ASP A 47 17.01 27.54 9.28
C ASP A 47 15.89 27.95 10.25
N LEU A 48 15.26 27.02 10.94
CA LEU A 48 14.15 27.28 11.85
C LEU A 48 14.65 27.77 13.21
N THR A 49 15.08 29.01 13.26
CA THR A 49 15.67 29.65 14.44
C THR A 49 14.96 30.97 14.80
N LEU A 50 15.07 31.39 16.06
CA LEU A 50 14.58 32.70 16.50
C LEU A 50 15.32 33.83 15.81
N GLU A 51 16.59 33.64 15.45
CA GLU A 51 17.38 34.64 14.73
C GLU A 51 16.76 34.90 13.33
N HIS A 52 16.48 33.85 12.57
CA HIS A 52 15.80 34.01 11.27
C HIS A 52 14.39 34.64 11.41
N TYR A 53 13.63 34.27 12.45
CA TYR A 53 12.38 34.96 12.74
C TYR A 53 12.57 36.45 12.93
N GLN A 54 13.59 36.87 13.72
CA GLN A 54 13.87 38.29 13.96
C GLN A 54 14.28 39.03 12.68
N LEU A 55 15.06 38.40 11.80
CA LEU A 55 15.40 38.95 10.49
C LEU A 55 14.15 39.18 9.62
N ILE A 56 13.25 38.20 9.60
CA ILE A 56 11.98 38.34 8.85
C ILE A 56 11.11 39.46 9.43
N ARG A 57 11.10 39.62 10.74
CA ARG A 57 10.38 40.74 11.41
C ARG A 57 10.87 42.14 11.04
N GLN A 58 12.07 42.29 10.52
CA GLN A 58 12.58 43.58 10.00
C GLN A 58 11.86 44.02 8.72
N LEU A 59 11.17 43.09 8.02
CA LEU A 59 10.34 43.42 6.86
C LEU A 59 8.97 43.97 7.23
N ALA A 60 8.64 43.98 8.53
CA ALA A 60 7.34 44.53 8.99
C ALA A 60 7.27 46.08 8.82
N PRO A 61 6.08 46.66 8.75
CA PRO A 61 4.76 46.06 9.04
C PRO A 61 4.21 45.22 7.88
N PHE A 62 3.63 44.06 8.23
CA PHE A 62 2.92 43.23 7.26
C PHE A 62 1.47 43.65 7.10
N GLY A 63 0.91 43.49 5.90
CA GLY A 63 -0.46 43.84 5.58
C GLY A 63 -0.75 43.79 4.07
N GLN A 64 -1.74 44.52 3.63
CA GLN A 64 -2.10 44.62 2.22
C GLN A 64 -0.95 45.25 1.42
N GLY A 65 -0.43 44.53 0.41
CA GLY A 65 0.72 44.95 -0.39
C GLY A 65 2.09 44.51 0.16
N ASN A 66 2.14 44.09 1.43
CA ASN A 66 3.34 43.47 2.04
C ASN A 66 2.91 42.29 2.93
N PRO A 67 2.47 41.18 2.34
CA PRO A 67 2.01 40.03 3.13
C PRO A 67 3.16 39.39 3.89
N GLU A 68 2.88 38.88 5.09
CA GLU A 68 3.85 38.13 5.85
C GLU A 68 4.32 36.90 5.04
N PRO A 69 5.64 36.68 4.90
CA PRO A 69 6.16 35.64 4.04
C PRO A 69 5.80 34.24 4.56
N THR A 70 5.34 33.39 3.66
CA THR A 70 5.06 31.98 3.91
C THR A 70 6.18 31.15 3.33
N PHE A 71 6.70 30.21 4.11
CA PHE A 71 7.83 29.37 3.75
C PHE A 71 7.39 27.91 3.58
N SER A 72 8.09 27.20 2.70
CA SER A 72 7.93 25.76 2.55
C SER A 72 8.97 25.03 3.39
N VAL A 73 8.54 24.11 4.26
CA VAL A 73 9.39 23.24 5.06
C VAL A 73 9.06 21.79 4.75
N ARG A 74 10.08 20.91 4.68
CA ARG A 74 9.91 19.47 4.52
C ARG A 74 10.54 18.76 5.72
N PRO A 75 9.77 18.52 6.79
CA PRO A 75 10.27 17.82 7.94
C PRO A 75 10.54 16.35 7.62
N GLN A 76 11.52 15.74 8.27
CA GLN A 76 11.80 14.32 8.21
C GLN A 76 11.00 13.55 9.26
N VAL A 77 10.76 14.19 10.41
CA VAL A 77 10.02 13.61 11.54
C VAL A 77 8.86 14.51 11.90
N VAL A 78 7.68 13.92 12.03
CA VAL A 78 6.48 14.56 12.61
C VAL A 78 6.03 13.72 13.79
N GLN A 79 5.86 14.37 14.94
CA GLN A 79 5.53 13.70 16.17
C GLN A 79 4.58 14.52 17.03
N ASN A 80 3.95 13.85 18.01
CA ASN A 80 3.03 14.48 18.96
C ASN A 80 1.85 15.19 18.27
N VAL A 81 1.36 14.63 17.17
CA VAL A 81 0.22 15.18 16.43
C VAL A 81 -1.04 15.06 17.28
N LYS A 82 -1.62 16.21 17.65
CA LYS A 82 -2.81 16.27 18.53
C LYS A 82 -3.76 17.36 18.05
N PRO A 83 -5.04 17.04 17.88
CA PRO A 83 -6.06 18.07 17.77
C PRO A 83 -6.21 18.79 19.11
N ILE A 84 -6.39 20.08 19.07
CA ILE A 84 -6.51 20.97 20.26
C ILE A 84 -7.66 21.96 20.10
N GLY A 85 -8.01 22.63 21.20
CA GLY A 85 -9.06 23.65 21.22
C GLY A 85 -10.47 23.07 21.34
N LYS A 86 -11.47 23.96 21.33
CA LYS A 86 -12.88 23.57 21.40
C LYS A 86 -13.22 22.71 20.16
N GLU A 87 -13.89 21.57 20.40
CA GLU A 87 -14.30 20.63 19.35
C GLU A 87 -13.14 20.08 18.49
N ASN A 88 -11.91 20.11 19.04
CA ASN A 88 -10.72 19.70 18.31
C ASN A 88 -10.49 20.47 16.99
N ALA A 89 -10.88 21.75 16.93
CA ALA A 89 -10.86 22.56 15.71
C ALA A 89 -9.44 22.89 15.21
N HIS A 90 -8.44 22.83 16.07
CA HIS A 90 -7.07 23.22 15.76
C HIS A 90 -6.12 22.03 15.87
N LEU A 91 -4.90 22.20 15.37
CA LEU A 91 -3.88 21.16 15.36
C LEU A 91 -2.60 21.65 16.02
N ARG A 92 -1.96 20.80 16.81
CA ARG A 92 -0.61 20.99 17.32
C ARG A 92 0.22 19.75 17.08
N PHE A 93 1.44 19.93 16.63
CA PHE A 93 2.42 18.85 16.47
C PHE A 93 3.84 19.41 16.57
N GLN A 94 4.82 18.52 16.53
CA GLN A 94 6.24 18.87 16.51
C GLN A 94 6.90 18.28 15.28
N ILE A 95 7.90 19.00 14.76
CA ILE A 95 8.73 18.53 13.65
C ILE A 95 10.19 18.43 14.08
N ASP A 96 10.90 17.46 13.52
CA ASP A 96 12.34 17.21 13.67
C ASP A 96 12.86 17.50 15.10
N GLN A 97 13.68 18.50 15.31
CA GLN A 97 14.30 18.85 16.59
C GLN A 97 13.32 19.36 17.65
N GLY A 98 12.04 19.08 17.54
CA GLY A 98 11.02 19.47 18.50
C GLY A 98 10.41 20.86 18.25
N VAL A 99 10.58 21.43 17.06
CA VAL A 99 9.96 22.71 16.69
C VAL A 99 8.44 22.57 16.68
N ASN A 100 7.75 23.39 17.46
CA ASN A 100 6.29 23.34 17.56
C ASN A 100 5.62 23.96 16.32
N VAL A 101 4.57 23.30 15.84
CA VAL A 101 3.70 23.77 14.77
C VAL A 101 2.27 23.86 15.28
N ILE A 102 1.63 25.01 15.04
CA ILE A 102 0.21 25.23 15.35
C ILE A 102 -0.54 25.51 14.05
N GLY A 103 -1.64 24.78 13.85
CA GLY A 103 -2.56 24.97 12.70
C GLY A 103 -3.96 25.33 13.19
N PHE A 104 -4.35 26.58 13.06
CA PHE A 104 -5.72 26.99 13.36
C PHE A 104 -6.67 26.52 12.25
N GLY A 105 -7.73 25.82 12.62
CA GLY A 105 -8.69 25.24 11.68
C GLY A 105 -8.25 23.90 11.07
N PHE A 106 -7.09 23.34 11.44
CA PHE A 106 -6.53 22.11 10.88
C PHE A 106 -6.78 20.86 11.74
N GLY A 107 -7.71 20.89 12.67
CA GLY A 107 -7.95 19.75 13.58
C GLY A 107 -8.25 18.44 12.86
N SER A 108 -9.02 18.48 11.77
CA SER A 108 -9.34 17.30 10.93
C SER A 108 -8.12 16.69 10.21
N ALA A 109 -7.02 17.43 10.07
CA ALA A 109 -5.81 16.95 9.43
C ALA A 109 -4.95 16.03 10.34
N ALA A 110 -5.31 15.87 11.61
CA ALA A 110 -4.49 15.15 12.58
C ALA A 110 -4.16 13.70 12.15
N ALA A 111 -5.17 12.92 11.74
CA ALA A 111 -4.97 11.55 11.29
C ALA A 111 -4.10 11.50 10.01
N THR A 112 -4.39 12.35 9.04
CA THR A 112 -3.65 12.44 7.78
C THR A 112 -2.17 12.74 8.00
N LEU A 113 -1.84 13.69 8.88
CA LEU A 113 -0.45 14.07 9.16
C LEU A 113 0.29 13.02 10.01
N ALA A 114 -0.43 12.31 10.90
CA ALA A 114 0.18 11.25 11.70
C ALA A 114 0.59 10.03 10.86
N GLU A 115 -0.11 9.76 9.76
CA GLU A 115 0.10 8.60 8.89
C GLU A 115 0.92 8.90 7.63
N ALA A 116 1.21 10.17 7.35
CA ALA A 116 1.84 10.59 6.11
C ALA A 116 3.30 10.12 6.02
N GLN A 117 3.69 9.62 4.84
CA GLN A 117 5.08 9.18 4.57
C GLN A 117 6.03 10.34 4.26
N ALA A 118 5.52 11.39 3.65
CA ALA A 118 6.25 12.61 3.36
C ALA A 118 5.32 13.80 3.46
N ILE A 119 5.80 14.84 4.13
CA ILE A 119 5.03 16.04 4.42
C ILE A 119 5.77 17.25 3.87
N LYS A 120 5.03 18.15 3.25
CA LYS A 120 5.45 19.49 2.90
C LYS A 120 4.53 20.45 3.60
N LEU A 121 5.08 21.33 4.41
CA LEU A 121 4.35 22.33 5.16
C LEU A 121 4.52 23.69 4.50
N ALA A 122 3.47 24.50 4.47
CA ALA A 122 3.52 25.91 4.22
C ALA A 122 3.31 26.62 5.57
N VAL A 123 4.32 27.36 6.05
CA VAL A 123 4.34 27.90 7.40
C VAL A 123 4.78 29.39 7.41
N GLN A 124 4.34 30.11 8.40
CA GLN A 124 4.93 31.37 8.82
C GLN A 124 5.69 31.14 10.12
N LEU A 125 6.82 31.84 10.30
CA LEU A 125 7.58 31.79 11.54
C LEU A 125 6.91 32.71 12.56
N ASP A 126 6.84 32.24 13.81
CA ASP A 126 6.29 32.97 14.94
C ASP A 126 7.10 32.66 16.20
N GLN A 127 6.90 33.43 17.25
CA GLN A 127 7.52 33.14 18.55
C GLN A 127 6.45 32.86 19.60
N ASN A 128 6.74 31.90 20.45
CA ASN A 128 5.93 31.62 21.63
C ASN A 128 6.73 31.96 22.89
N THR A 129 6.16 32.82 23.73
CA THR A 129 6.77 33.14 25.04
C THR A 129 5.90 32.56 26.14
N TRP A 130 6.47 31.63 26.91
CA TRP A 130 5.82 30.97 28.03
C TRP A 130 6.71 30.97 29.25
N GLN A 131 6.24 31.48 30.38
CA GLN A 131 6.98 31.58 31.64
C GLN A 131 8.36 32.23 31.47
N GLY A 132 8.47 33.25 30.64
CA GLY A 132 9.73 33.93 30.36
C GLY A 132 10.66 33.26 29.32
N ASN A 133 10.35 32.07 28.92
CA ASN A 133 11.10 31.36 27.88
C ASN A 133 10.48 31.62 26.48
N THR A 134 11.28 32.13 25.59
CA THR A 134 10.87 32.40 24.19
C THR A 134 11.42 31.31 23.29
N SER A 135 10.56 30.70 22.47
CA SER A 135 10.92 29.66 21.51
C SER A 135 10.28 29.95 20.15
N LEU A 136 10.92 29.45 19.09
CA LEU A 136 10.32 29.49 17.75
C LEU A 136 9.08 28.59 17.72
N GLN A 137 8.04 29.07 17.05
CA GLN A 137 6.83 28.36 16.72
C GLN A 137 6.53 28.57 15.24
N LEU A 138 5.94 27.59 14.59
CA LEU A 138 5.49 27.69 13.21
C LEU A 138 3.97 27.76 13.16
N MET A 139 3.46 28.67 12.36
CA MET A 139 2.04 28.83 12.07
C MET A 139 1.72 28.14 10.76
N LEU A 140 1.03 27.01 10.80
CA LEU A 140 0.62 26.25 9.61
C LEU A 140 -0.39 27.07 8.79
N LYS A 141 -0.12 27.23 7.51
CA LYS A 141 -1.01 27.88 6.53
C LYS A 141 -1.61 26.87 5.55
N ASP A 142 -0.85 25.84 5.20
CA ASP A 142 -1.27 24.74 4.35
C ASP A 142 -0.32 23.56 4.47
N TYR A 143 -0.71 22.38 4.00
CA TYR A 143 0.14 21.22 3.95
C TYR A 143 -0.14 20.35 2.73
N ALA A 144 0.87 19.66 2.27
CA ALA A 144 0.74 18.59 1.29
C ALA A 144 1.39 17.33 1.84
N VAL A 145 0.70 16.22 1.73
CA VAL A 145 1.18 14.91 2.17
C VAL A 145 1.22 13.95 1.01
N LYS A 146 2.25 13.11 0.97
CA LYS A 146 2.22 11.92 0.15
C LYS A 146 1.47 10.85 0.94
N GLN A 147 0.27 10.56 0.51
CA GLN A 147 -0.50 9.44 1.07
C GLN A 147 0.23 8.14 0.74
N PRO A 148 0.27 7.19 1.69
CA PRO A 148 0.77 5.86 1.38
C PRO A 148 -0.06 5.27 0.26
N GLN A 149 0.64 4.81 -0.79
CA GLN A 149 -0.01 4.14 -1.92
C GLN A 149 -0.28 2.66 -1.62
N VAL A 150 0.35 2.15 -0.56
CA VAL A 150 0.16 0.79 -0.07
C VAL A 150 -0.18 0.80 1.42
N VAL A 151 -1.34 0.28 1.76
CA VAL A 151 -1.77 0.03 3.14
C VAL A 151 -1.34 -1.38 3.52
N ASP A 152 -0.45 -1.50 4.49
CA ASP A 152 0.16 -2.76 4.90
C ASP A 152 -0.65 -3.46 5.99
N TRP A 153 -1.34 -4.54 5.61
CA TRP A 153 -2.08 -5.44 6.51
C TRP A 153 -1.42 -6.82 6.64
N ARG A 154 -0.14 -6.93 6.34
CA ARG A 154 0.61 -8.18 6.51
C ARG A 154 0.79 -8.48 8.00
N MET A 155 -0.11 -9.26 8.56
CA MET A 155 -0.11 -9.66 9.96
C MET A 155 0.11 -11.16 10.11
N PRO A 156 0.72 -11.63 11.19
CA PRO A 156 0.94 -13.06 11.42
C PRO A 156 -0.36 -13.84 11.62
N THR A 157 -1.42 -13.16 12.05
CA THR A 157 -2.75 -13.75 12.26
C THR A 157 -3.80 -12.96 11.51
N VAL A 158 -4.72 -13.66 10.87
CA VAL A 158 -5.87 -13.08 10.17
C VAL A 158 -7.11 -13.30 11.01
N ASP A 159 -7.85 -12.22 11.28
CA ASP A 159 -9.15 -12.29 11.93
C ASP A 159 -10.27 -11.71 11.06
N GLY A 160 -11.53 -12.01 11.40
CA GLY A 160 -12.68 -11.59 10.59
C GLY A 160 -12.95 -10.08 10.60
N SER A 161 -12.33 -9.30 11.49
CA SER A 161 -12.55 -7.85 11.56
C SER A 161 -12.01 -7.12 10.34
N GLN A 162 -10.95 -7.63 9.74
CA GLN A 162 -10.29 -7.09 8.55
C GLN A 162 -11.18 -7.13 7.30
N PHE A 163 -12.19 -8.02 7.27
CA PHE A 163 -13.05 -8.24 6.10
C PHE A 163 -14.42 -7.55 6.20
N LYS A 164 -14.70 -6.85 7.30
CA LYS A 164 -16.02 -6.20 7.52
C LYS A 164 -16.25 -4.97 6.66
N ALA A 165 -15.18 -4.31 6.19
CA ALA A 165 -15.29 -3.12 5.36
C ALA A 165 -15.80 -3.45 3.96
N GLN A 166 -16.54 -2.52 3.36
CA GLN A 166 -17.01 -2.64 1.98
C GLN A 166 -15.86 -2.32 1.02
N ARG A 167 -15.06 -3.33 0.71
CA ARG A 167 -13.89 -3.26 -0.17
C ARG A 167 -13.91 -4.40 -1.19
N ASN A 168 -13.05 -4.35 -2.18
CA ASN A 168 -12.89 -5.37 -3.19
C ASN A 168 -11.76 -6.34 -2.77
N TYR A 169 -12.10 -7.57 -2.41
CA TYR A 169 -11.14 -8.56 -1.92
C TYR A 169 -10.67 -9.45 -3.06
N VAL A 170 -9.41 -9.30 -3.46
CA VAL A 170 -8.80 -10.00 -4.59
C VAL A 170 -7.95 -11.16 -4.07
N PHE A 171 -8.22 -12.36 -4.57
CA PHE A 171 -7.52 -13.59 -4.25
C PHE A 171 -6.75 -14.10 -5.46
N PHE A 172 -5.57 -14.61 -5.24
CA PHE A 172 -4.74 -15.22 -6.29
C PHE A 172 -4.91 -16.74 -6.37
N ASP A 173 -5.45 -17.37 -5.34
CA ASP A 173 -5.67 -18.82 -5.27
C ASP A 173 -7.13 -19.14 -4.95
N ALA A 174 -7.76 -19.93 -5.81
CA ALA A 174 -9.18 -20.28 -5.68
C ALA A 174 -9.47 -21.10 -4.40
N LYS A 175 -8.53 -21.94 -3.96
CA LYS A 175 -8.72 -22.74 -2.74
C LYS A 175 -8.63 -21.86 -1.49
N VAL A 176 -7.71 -20.89 -1.48
CA VAL A 176 -7.61 -19.92 -0.40
C VAL A 176 -8.87 -19.05 -0.36
N LYS A 177 -9.36 -18.59 -1.51
CA LYS A 177 -10.62 -17.85 -1.60
C LYS A 177 -11.78 -18.64 -0.99
N GLN A 178 -11.98 -19.89 -1.43
CA GLN A 178 -13.04 -20.75 -0.92
C GLN A 178 -12.93 -20.99 0.58
N GLN A 179 -11.70 -21.23 1.11
CA GLN A 179 -11.47 -21.39 2.53
C GLN A 179 -11.83 -20.15 3.33
N PHE A 180 -11.45 -18.97 2.83
CA PHE A 180 -11.73 -17.70 3.50
C PHE A 180 -13.22 -17.36 3.48
N GLU A 181 -13.93 -17.60 2.38
CA GLU A 181 -15.39 -17.41 2.28
C GLU A 181 -16.17 -18.32 3.22
N HIS A 182 -15.64 -19.52 3.52
CA HIS A 182 -16.23 -20.40 4.55
C HIS A 182 -15.92 -19.93 5.97
N GLN A 183 -14.78 -19.30 6.19
CA GLN A 183 -14.30 -18.93 7.54
C GLN A 183 -14.73 -17.52 7.96
N PHE A 184 -14.83 -16.58 7.02
CA PHE A 184 -15.05 -15.17 7.28
C PHE A 184 -16.22 -14.61 6.48
N SER A 185 -16.90 -13.59 7.05
CA SER A 185 -17.89 -12.79 6.34
C SER A 185 -17.24 -11.55 5.76
N PHE A 186 -17.47 -11.29 4.48
CA PHE A 186 -16.93 -10.14 3.75
C PHE A 186 -17.96 -9.02 3.65
N GLY A 187 -17.55 -7.78 3.89
CA GLY A 187 -18.39 -6.59 3.72
C GLY A 187 -18.54 -6.15 2.27
N GLY A 188 -17.70 -6.66 1.37
CA GLY A 188 -17.69 -6.36 -0.05
C GLY A 188 -17.40 -7.59 -0.91
N PRO A 189 -17.35 -7.44 -2.25
CA PRO A 189 -17.18 -8.56 -3.16
C PRO A 189 -15.81 -9.23 -3.04
N THR A 190 -15.79 -10.54 -3.22
CA THR A 190 -14.59 -11.37 -3.34
C THR A 190 -14.44 -11.83 -4.79
N MET A 191 -13.22 -11.76 -5.33
CA MET A 191 -12.96 -12.16 -6.71
C MET A 191 -11.58 -12.80 -6.86
N LEU A 192 -11.39 -13.55 -7.92
CA LEU A 192 -10.07 -14.05 -8.30
C LEU A 192 -9.31 -13.00 -9.10
N ALA A 193 -7.98 -13.01 -9.00
CA ALA A 193 -7.08 -12.11 -9.71
C ALA A 193 -7.34 -12.05 -11.23
N GLU A 194 -7.65 -13.18 -11.85
CA GLU A 194 -8.00 -13.30 -13.28
C GLU A 194 -9.33 -12.66 -13.68
N GLN A 195 -10.18 -12.35 -12.70
CA GLN A 195 -11.45 -11.66 -12.91
C GLN A 195 -11.31 -10.13 -12.89
N VAL A 196 -10.13 -9.63 -12.46
CA VAL A 196 -9.82 -8.19 -12.43
C VAL A 196 -9.36 -7.78 -13.84
N THR A 197 -10.30 -7.34 -14.66
CA THR A 197 -10.07 -6.95 -16.06
C THR A 197 -10.33 -5.47 -16.33
N THR A 198 -10.82 -4.76 -15.34
CA THR A 198 -11.13 -3.32 -15.41
C THR A 198 -10.60 -2.63 -14.17
N SER A 199 -10.52 -1.29 -14.21
CA SER A 199 -10.03 -0.49 -13.10
C SER A 199 -10.82 -0.75 -11.81
N LEU A 200 -10.13 -1.12 -10.73
CA LEU A 200 -10.69 -1.53 -9.45
C LEU A 200 -10.16 -0.64 -8.32
N ALA A 201 -11.07 0.08 -7.67
CA ALA A 201 -10.76 0.90 -6.49
C ALA A 201 -10.87 0.08 -5.19
N ASP A 202 -10.31 0.60 -4.09
CA ASP A 202 -10.40 0.04 -2.74
C ASP A 202 -10.06 -1.47 -2.68
N ALA A 203 -9.05 -1.89 -3.43
CA ALA A 203 -8.66 -3.29 -3.51
C ALA A 203 -7.85 -3.75 -2.30
N VAL A 204 -8.12 -4.98 -1.86
CA VAL A 204 -7.36 -5.72 -0.85
C VAL A 204 -6.78 -6.97 -1.51
N LEU A 205 -5.46 -7.05 -1.67
CA LEU A 205 -4.77 -8.25 -2.14
C LEU A 205 -4.61 -9.20 -0.96
N VAL A 206 -5.42 -10.27 -0.93
CA VAL A 206 -5.58 -11.09 0.27
C VAL A 206 -4.46 -12.11 0.42
N ASP A 207 -4.18 -12.91 -0.60
CA ASP A 207 -3.19 -13.98 -0.54
C ASP A 207 -2.02 -13.76 -1.51
N LEU A 208 -1.10 -14.71 -1.56
CA LEU A 208 0.11 -14.61 -2.39
C LEU A 208 -0.17 -14.94 -3.86
N PRO A 209 0.34 -14.14 -4.81
CA PRO A 209 0.31 -14.48 -6.23
C PRO A 209 1.14 -15.73 -6.51
N LYS A 210 0.82 -16.44 -7.59
CA LYS A 210 1.61 -17.62 -8.01
C LYS A 210 2.98 -17.26 -8.56
N ASP A 211 3.09 -16.10 -9.20
CA ASP A 211 4.30 -15.55 -9.78
C ASP A 211 4.20 -14.02 -9.90
N ARG A 212 5.31 -13.38 -10.27
CA ARG A 212 5.36 -11.92 -10.46
C ARG A 212 4.45 -11.44 -11.59
N GLY A 213 4.32 -12.23 -12.66
CA GLY A 213 3.46 -11.88 -13.80
C GLY A 213 1.99 -11.73 -13.39
N GLN A 214 1.48 -12.64 -12.56
CA GLN A 214 0.12 -12.54 -12.03
C GLN A 214 -0.05 -11.28 -11.16
N LEU A 215 0.96 -10.93 -10.33
CA LEU A 215 0.92 -9.71 -9.53
C LEU A 215 0.88 -8.46 -10.43
N VAL A 216 1.78 -8.37 -11.41
CA VAL A 216 1.84 -7.25 -12.37
C VAL A 216 0.51 -7.08 -13.09
N THR A 217 -0.05 -8.17 -13.64
CA THR A 217 -1.34 -8.12 -14.37
C THR A 217 -2.46 -7.55 -13.52
N VAL A 218 -2.53 -7.93 -12.24
CA VAL A 218 -3.55 -7.40 -11.33
C VAL A 218 -3.27 -5.93 -11.00
N MET A 219 -2.02 -5.57 -10.69
CA MET A 219 -1.65 -4.20 -10.34
C MET A 219 -1.94 -3.18 -11.44
N GLN A 220 -1.90 -3.59 -12.71
CA GLN A 220 -2.29 -2.74 -13.84
C GLN A 220 -3.76 -2.26 -13.80
N HIS A 221 -4.61 -2.98 -13.09
CA HIS A 221 -6.04 -2.67 -12.97
C HIS A 221 -6.42 -2.12 -11.58
N ILE A 222 -5.50 -2.11 -10.61
CA ILE A 222 -5.79 -1.61 -9.26
C ILE A 222 -5.59 -0.10 -9.19
N GLN A 223 -6.58 0.62 -8.68
CA GLN A 223 -6.40 2.02 -8.30
C GLN A 223 -5.68 2.12 -6.95
N LEU A 224 -4.69 3.00 -6.87
CA LEU A 224 -3.99 3.27 -5.61
C LEU A 224 -4.82 4.25 -4.73
N PRO A 225 -4.79 4.12 -3.41
CA PRO A 225 -3.99 3.18 -2.63
C PRO A 225 -4.55 1.76 -2.63
N VAL A 226 -3.66 0.76 -2.60
CA VAL A 226 -4.00 -0.67 -2.47
C VAL A 226 -3.71 -1.17 -1.06
N THR A 227 -4.57 -2.03 -0.53
CA THR A 227 -4.31 -2.73 0.73
C THR A 227 -3.73 -4.11 0.44
N VAL A 228 -2.68 -4.51 1.15
CA VAL A 228 -2.04 -5.82 0.96
C VAL A 228 -2.00 -6.61 2.26
N MET A 229 -2.47 -7.86 2.20
CA MET A 229 -2.35 -8.83 3.28
C MET A 229 -1.29 -9.89 2.96
N PHE A 230 -1.21 -10.32 1.70
CA PHE A 230 -0.28 -11.34 1.22
C PHE A 230 -0.23 -12.56 2.15
N TYR A 231 -1.42 -13.03 2.54
CA TYR A 231 -1.55 -14.22 3.38
C TYR A 231 -0.91 -15.43 2.70
N GLY A 232 0.00 -16.07 3.41
CA GLY A 232 0.64 -17.28 2.95
C GLY A 232 0.00 -18.52 3.58
N ALA A 233 -0.88 -19.21 2.84
CA ALA A 233 -1.43 -20.46 3.32
C ALA A 233 -0.29 -21.47 3.62
N PRO A 234 -0.25 -22.10 4.81
CA PRO A 234 0.84 -23.00 5.21
C PRO A 234 1.12 -24.10 4.19
N SER A 235 0.08 -24.64 3.55
CA SER A 235 0.22 -25.66 2.49
C SER A 235 0.96 -25.15 1.25
N ARG A 236 0.87 -23.85 0.95
CA ARG A 236 1.57 -23.21 -0.18
C ARG A 236 3.02 -22.84 0.17
N LEU A 237 3.33 -22.58 1.43
CA LEU A 237 4.65 -22.14 1.89
C LEU A 237 5.59 -23.28 2.30
N VAL A 238 5.19 -24.53 2.07
CA VAL A 238 6.04 -25.69 2.33
C VAL A 238 7.37 -25.54 1.58
N ALA A 239 8.46 -25.78 2.28
CA ALA A 239 9.82 -25.64 1.74
C ALA A 239 10.06 -26.54 0.52
N MET A 240 11.02 -26.14 -0.33
CA MET A 240 11.53 -26.97 -1.41
C MET A 240 12.11 -28.26 -0.82
N PRO A 241 11.77 -29.44 -1.36
CA PRO A 241 12.40 -30.70 -0.93
C PRO A 241 13.91 -30.66 -1.16
N THR A 242 14.66 -31.23 -0.24
CA THR A 242 16.11 -31.41 -0.36
C THR A 242 16.45 -32.46 -1.40
N ARG A 243 17.70 -32.48 -1.87
CA ARG A 243 18.18 -33.51 -2.82
C ARG A 243 18.01 -34.91 -2.27
N SER A 244 18.19 -35.11 -0.96
CA SER A 244 17.98 -36.41 -0.29
C SER A 244 16.51 -36.84 -0.35
N GLU A 245 15.59 -35.91 -0.14
CA GLU A 245 14.14 -36.16 -0.22
C GLU A 245 13.69 -36.46 -1.65
N PHE A 246 14.23 -35.77 -2.66
CA PHE A 246 14.05 -36.16 -4.07
C PHE A 246 14.52 -37.60 -4.29
N GLY A 247 15.70 -37.96 -3.75
CA GLY A 247 16.24 -39.33 -3.83
C GLY A 247 15.33 -40.37 -3.16
N ALA A 248 14.77 -40.07 -2.01
CA ALA A 248 13.85 -40.93 -1.29
C ALA A 248 12.58 -41.26 -2.08
N VAL A 249 11.98 -40.25 -2.71
CA VAL A 249 10.80 -40.44 -3.59
C VAL A 249 11.15 -41.30 -4.80
N LEU A 250 12.30 -41.06 -5.45
CA LEU A 250 12.73 -41.88 -6.60
C LEU A 250 12.99 -43.34 -6.18
N HIS A 251 13.61 -43.55 -5.02
CA HIS A 251 13.84 -44.90 -4.49
C HIS A 251 12.52 -45.61 -4.21
N PHE A 252 11.55 -44.93 -3.62
CA PHE A 252 10.21 -45.49 -3.40
C PHE A 252 9.55 -45.91 -4.72
N LEU A 253 9.58 -45.06 -5.73
CA LEU A 253 8.97 -45.34 -7.05
C LEU A 253 9.68 -46.50 -7.75
N LYS A 254 11.04 -46.64 -7.59
CA LYS A 254 11.77 -47.79 -8.12
C LYS A 254 11.39 -49.10 -7.47
N ALA A 255 11.04 -49.09 -6.18
CA ALA A 255 10.56 -50.27 -5.46
C ALA A 255 9.10 -50.63 -5.82
N HIS A 256 8.33 -49.65 -6.40
CA HIS A 256 6.91 -49.81 -6.72
C HIS A 256 6.64 -49.36 -8.15
N PRO A 257 7.13 -50.03 -9.19
CA PRO A 257 6.87 -49.64 -10.59
C PRO A 257 5.35 -49.74 -10.90
N GLY A 258 4.85 -48.78 -11.68
CA GLY A 258 3.40 -48.67 -11.95
C GLY A 258 2.57 -48.18 -10.77
N PHE A 259 3.14 -47.28 -9.96
CA PHE A 259 2.46 -46.75 -8.78
C PHE A 259 1.27 -45.85 -9.18
N ASP A 260 0.09 -46.12 -8.61
CA ASP A 260 -1.12 -45.35 -8.89
C ASP A 260 -1.03 -43.95 -8.21
N LYS A 261 -1.13 -42.90 -9.03
CA LYS A 261 -1.08 -41.48 -8.57
C LYS A 261 -2.17 -41.13 -7.54
N HIS A 262 -3.29 -41.85 -7.48
CA HIS A 262 -4.32 -41.64 -6.47
C HIS A 262 -3.84 -42.02 -5.06
N HIS A 263 -2.75 -42.81 -4.94
CA HIS A 263 -2.15 -43.19 -3.68
C HIS A 263 -0.93 -42.37 -3.28
N ILE A 264 -0.68 -41.19 -3.89
CA ILE A 264 0.41 -40.26 -3.52
C ILE A 264 0.52 -40.01 -1.99
N PRO A 265 -0.58 -39.94 -1.20
CA PRO A 265 -0.48 -39.83 0.25
C PRO A 265 0.31 -40.98 0.91
N ALA A 266 0.35 -42.16 0.32
CA ALA A 266 1.17 -43.29 0.85
C ALA A 266 2.67 -43.01 0.64
N ILE A 267 3.09 -42.45 -0.51
CA ILE A 267 4.47 -42.01 -0.70
C ILE A 267 4.81 -40.93 0.34
N ALA A 268 3.95 -39.90 0.46
CA ALA A 268 4.15 -38.78 1.37
C ALA A 268 4.43 -39.29 2.82
N LYS A 269 3.61 -40.23 3.28
CA LYS A 269 3.80 -40.87 4.59
C LYS A 269 5.12 -41.66 4.68
N ALA A 270 5.49 -42.44 3.66
CA ALA A 270 6.67 -43.29 3.66
C ALA A 270 7.98 -42.49 3.65
N VAL A 271 8.00 -41.33 2.97
CA VAL A 271 9.22 -40.48 2.85
C VAL A 271 9.18 -39.24 3.77
N HIS A 272 8.19 -39.12 4.66
CA HIS A 272 7.99 -37.99 5.58
C HIS A 272 7.92 -36.63 4.90
N LEU A 273 7.28 -36.57 3.73
CA LEU A 273 7.00 -35.33 2.99
C LEU A 273 5.51 -35.01 2.99
N THR A 274 5.19 -33.78 2.67
CA THR A 274 3.79 -33.39 2.38
C THR A 274 3.37 -33.91 1.00
N VAL A 275 2.07 -34.11 0.80
CA VAL A 275 1.52 -34.52 -0.50
C VAL A 275 1.92 -33.51 -1.60
N HIS A 276 1.94 -32.21 -1.29
CA HIS A 276 2.34 -31.18 -2.24
C HIS A 276 3.83 -31.30 -2.65
N GLN A 277 4.71 -31.63 -1.71
CA GLN A 277 6.12 -31.87 -2.01
C GLN A 277 6.30 -33.10 -2.90
N VAL A 278 5.59 -34.18 -2.62
CA VAL A 278 5.67 -35.39 -3.44
C VAL A 278 5.15 -35.12 -4.86
N ILE A 279 4.05 -34.38 -5.01
CA ILE A 279 3.53 -33.98 -6.32
C ILE A 279 4.59 -33.15 -7.08
N LEU A 280 5.21 -32.17 -6.42
CA LEU A 280 6.29 -31.38 -7.03
C LEU A 280 7.46 -32.28 -7.47
N VAL A 281 7.90 -33.19 -6.63
CA VAL A 281 9.01 -34.11 -6.96
C VAL A 281 8.66 -34.95 -8.19
N ILE A 282 7.46 -35.51 -8.24
CA ILE A 282 6.98 -36.29 -9.39
C ILE A 282 6.93 -35.45 -10.67
N GLN A 283 6.44 -34.21 -10.60
CA GLN A 283 6.43 -33.28 -11.74
C GLN A 283 7.84 -32.99 -12.25
N VAL A 284 8.78 -32.68 -11.35
CA VAL A 284 10.19 -32.46 -11.68
C VAL A 284 10.80 -33.71 -12.34
N PHE A 285 10.53 -34.91 -11.81
CA PHE A 285 11.01 -36.16 -12.39
C PHE A 285 10.41 -36.47 -13.74
N PHE A 286 9.14 -36.15 -13.96
CA PHE A 286 8.48 -36.29 -15.25
C PHE A 286 9.11 -35.35 -16.31
N GLU A 287 9.32 -34.09 -15.98
CA GLU A 287 9.96 -33.12 -16.88
C GLU A 287 11.42 -33.47 -17.23
N LEU A 288 12.08 -34.21 -16.35
CA LEU A 288 13.47 -34.64 -16.54
C LEU A 288 13.63 -36.06 -17.11
N ASP A 289 12.53 -36.74 -17.48
CA ASP A 289 12.49 -38.11 -17.94
C ASP A 289 13.00 -39.12 -16.95
N PHE A 290 12.87 -38.87 -15.63
CA PHE A 290 13.19 -39.83 -14.60
C PHE A 290 12.02 -40.78 -14.30
N VAL A 291 10.81 -40.34 -14.60
CA VAL A 291 9.60 -41.16 -14.52
C VAL A 291 8.73 -40.91 -15.77
N THR A 292 7.93 -41.93 -16.11
CA THR A 292 6.83 -41.80 -17.06
C THR A 292 5.50 -41.83 -16.34
N ILE A 293 4.48 -41.13 -16.89
CA ILE A 293 3.12 -41.14 -16.35
C ILE A 293 2.19 -41.59 -17.49
N GLU A 294 1.63 -42.77 -17.36
CA GLU A 294 0.70 -43.36 -18.30
C GLU A 294 -0.69 -43.52 -17.63
N GLY A 295 -1.62 -42.67 -17.98
CA GLY A 295 -2.94 -42.64 -17.34
C GLY A 295 -2.84 -42.28 -15.85
N ALA A 296 -3.11 -43.25 -14.98
CA ALA A 296 -2.99 -43.11 -13.53
C ALA A 296 -1.64 -43.61 -12.96
N PHE A 297 -0.83 -44.27 -13.75
CA PHE A 297 0.33 -44.98 -13.26
C PHE A 297 1.65 -44.23 -13.48
N ILE A 298 2.48 -44.22 -12.48
CA ILE A 298 3.82 -43.60 -12.45
C ILE A 298 4.86 -44.71 -12.43
N SER A 299 5.75 -44.73 -13.43
CA SER A 299 6.83 -45.70 -13.55
C SER A 299 8.20 -45.05 -13.64
N PRO A 300 9.20 -45.50 -12.91
CA PRO A 300 10.57 -45.02 -13.04
C PRO A 300 11.21 -45.47 -14.35
N VAL A 301 12.00 -44.62 -15.00
CA VAL A 301 12.80 -44.94 -16.16
C VAL A 301 14.03 -45.74 -15.71
N THR A 302 14.40 -46.81 -16.43
CA THR A 302 15.40 -47.76 -16.01
C THR A 302 16.82 -47.16 -15.94
N ALA A 303 17.21 -46.30 -16.85
CA ALA A 303 18.52 -45.64 -16.89
C ALA A 303 18.40 -44.20 -17.41
N PRO A 304 17.84 -43.30 -16.63
CA PRO A 304 17.64 -41.92 -17.09
C PRO A 304 18.99 -41.20 -17.24
N ALA A 305 19.08 -40.29 -18.20
CA ALA A 305 20.24 -39.41 -18.32
C ALA A 305 20.34 -38.51 -17.07
N LYS A 306 21.55 -38.28 -16.57
CA LYS A 306 21.74 -37.36 -15.44
C LYS A 306 21.43 -35.94 -15.86
N LYS A 307 20.39 -35.37 -15.28
CA LYS A 307 19.98 -33.97 -15.50
C LYS A 307 19.92 -33.25 -14.14
N PRO A 308 20.37 -31.97 -14.06
CA PRO A 308 20.20 -31.17 -12.83
C PRO A 308 18.72 -30.89 -12.55
N LEU A 309 18.27 -31.03 -11.29
CA LEU A 309 16.87 -30.78 -10.90
C LEU A 309 16.41 -29.35 -11.27
N GLN A 310 17.31 -28.39 -11.18
CA GLN A 310 17.09 -26.97 -11.48
C GLN A 310 16.78 -26.66 -12.96
N THR A 311 16.91 -27.64 -13.85
CA THR A 311 16.52 -27.47 -15.26
C THR A 311 15.03 -27.76 -15.50
N ALA A 312 14.35 -28.37 -14.53
CA ALA A 312 12.92 -28.61 -14.61
C ALA A 312 12.12 -27.31 -14.37
N LYS A 313 11.13 -27.05 -15.23
CA LYS A 313 10.26 -25.87 -15.12
C LYS A 313 9.51 -25.83 -13.79
N ALA A 314 9.01 -26.97 -13.31
CA ALA A 314 8.32 -27.06 -12.03
C ALA A 314 9.24 -26.71 -10.85
N TYR A 315 10.52 -27.12 -10.90
CA TYR A 315 11.51 -26.73 -9.89
C TYR A 315 11.73 -25.22 -9.86
N VAL A 316 12.03 -24.63 -11.01
CA VAL A 316 12.28 -23.18 -11.16
C VAL A 316 11.05 -22.36 -10.73
N ALA A 317 9.86 -22.77 -11.17
CA ALA A 317 8.63 -22.08 -10.80
C ALA A 317 8.38 -22.12 -9.28
N ARG A 318 8.64 -23.26 -8.63
CA ARG A 318 8.50 -23.40 -7.19
C ARG A 318 9.49 -22.54 -6.42
N GLU A 319 10.74 -22.49 -6.84
CA GLU A 319 11.79 -21.68 -6.23
C GLU A 319 11.49 -20.19 -6.37
N ALA A 320 11.06 -19.77 -7.57
CA ALA A 320 10.62 -18.40 -7.84
C ALA A 320 9.42 -18.00 -6.97
N PHE A 321 8.42 -18.88 -6.82
CA PHE A 321 7.28 -18.64 -5.94
C PHE A 321 7.71 -18.44 -4.48
N LEU A 322 8.54 -19.32 -3.93
CA LEU A 322 9.00 -19.24 -2.54
C LEU A 322 9.82 -17.95 -2.29
N THR A 323 10.63 -17.56 -3.28
CA THR A 323 11.40 -16.32 -3.23
C THR A 323 10.48 -15.10 -3.22
N LEU A 324 9.52 -15.03 -4.15
CA LEU A 324 8.53 -13.97 -4.22
C LEU A 324 7.69 -13.90 -2.94
N ALA A 325 7.20 -15.04 -2.45
CA ALA A 325 6.41 -15.12 -1.23
C ALA A 325 7.18 -14.55 -0.02
N ARG A 326 8.45 -14.92 0.13
CA ARG A 326 9.31 -14.36 1.18
C ARG A 326 9.47 -12.85 1.01
N GLN A 327 9.76 -12.38 -0.20
CA GLN A 327 9.89 -10.94 -0.47
C GLN A 327 8.62 -10.19 -0.09
N LEU A 328 7.46 -10.61 -0.58
CA LEU A 328 6.18 -9.97 -0.32
C LEU A 328 5.81 -9.96 1.17
N GLN A 329 6.18 -10.99 1.93
CA GLN A 329 5.84 -11.10 3.35
C GLN A 329 6.83 -10.37 4.27
N THR A 330 8.11 -10.24 3.89
CA THR A 330 9.15 -9.73 4.81
C THR A 330 9.77 -8.39 4.38
N MET A 331 9.54 -7.96 3.14
CA MET A 331 10.07 -6.69 2.63
C MET A 331 9.56 -5.51 3.48
N PRO A 332 10.41 -4.53 3.84
CA PRO A 332 9.97 -3.30 4.50
C PRO A 332 8.90 -2.57 3.69
N ARG A 333 7.92 -1.96 4.39
CA ARG A 333 6.77 -1.28 3.76
C ARG A 333 7.17 -0.32 2.64
N VAL A 334 8.21 0.50 2.85
CA VAL A 334 8.66 1.49 1.85
C VAL A 334 9.14 0.82 0.57
N GLN A 335 9.89 -0.28 0.69
CA GLN A 335 10.36 -1.04 -0.48
C GLN A 335 9.22 -1.74 -1.19
N LEU A 336 8.27 -2.30 -0.42
CA LEU A 336 7.06 -2.92 -0.97
C LEU A 336 6.21 -1.91 -1.74
N GLU A 337 6.02 -0.72 -1.18
CA GLU A 337 5.30 0.36 -1.87
C GLU A 337 6.00 0.76 -3.15
N THR A 338 7.32 0.95 -3.13
CA THR A 338 8.09 1.27 -4.33
C THR A 338 7.91 0.19 -5.41
N MET A 339 8.02 -1.09 -5.02
CA MET A 339 7.82 -2.20 -5.94
C MET A 339 6.42 -2.20 -6.57
N LEU A 340 5.36 -2.13 -5.75
CA LEU A 340 3.98 -2.20 -6.23
C LEU A 340 3.57 -0.97 -7.05
N VAL A 341 4.06 0.23 -6.70
CA VAL A 341 3.82 1.45 -7.47
C VAL A 341 4.54 1.40 -8.82
N THR A 342 5.75 0.85 -8.88
CA THR A 342 6.47 0.65 -10.16
C THR A 342 5.72 -0.34 -11.05
N GLU A 343 5.28 -1.49 -10.50
CA GLU A 343 4.46 -2.48 -11.23
C GLU A 343 3.14 -1.88 -11.77
N HIS A 344 2.60 -0.87 -11.08
CA HIS A 344 1.42 -0.13 -11.53
C HIS A 344 1.77 0.85 -12.66
N SER A 345 2.91 1.58 -12.58
CA SER A 345 3.29 2.67 -13.50
C SER A 345 3.83 2.17 -14.84
N ASP A 346 4.49 1.02 -14.88
CA ASP A 346 5.02 0.43 -16.12
C ASP A 346 3.92 0.12 -17.16
N SER A 347 2.65 0.18 -16.76
CA SER A 347 1.48 0.01 -17.63
C SER A 347 1.06 1.27 -18.39
N GLU A 348 1.38 2.48 -17.88
CA GLU A 348 0.96 3.74 -18.49
C GLU A 348 1.89 4.18 -19.65
N VAL A 349 3.09 3.59 -19.76
CA VAL A 349 4.09 3.95 -20.79
C VAL A 349 3.96 3.07 -22.05
N GLY A 350 3.13 2.05 -22.02
CA GLY A 350 2.94 1.07 -23.12
C GLY A 350 1.61 1.18 -23.90
N SER A 351 0.83 2.25 -23.70
CA SER A 351 -0.45 2.46 -24.42
C SER A 351 -0.40 3.67 -25.34
#